data_995af6fe8730b07fed84e28bea0d3641
#
_entry.id   995af6fe8730b07fed84e28bea0d3641
#
_cell.length_a   1.000
_cell.length_b   1.000
_cell.length_c   1.000
_cell.angle_alpha   90.00
_cell.angle_beta   90.00
_cell.angle_gamma   90.00
#
_symmetry.space_group_name_H-M   'P 1'
#
loop_
_entity.id
_entity.type
_entity.pdbx_description
1 polymer ?
#
loop_
_entity_poly.entity_id
_entity_poly.type
_entity_poly.pdbx_seq_one_letter_code
_entity_poly.pdbx_strand_id
1 'polypeptide(L)'
;MNAYPYCIAVTVSAKALAAILENGGRGSYRDAHPWLLAAELWRAARADGATLPLILATGSPLELTHWAAIRDIDVDELHKGSWESRCDFDALQSVSPIFTALDSLMLKPGDDELRREQLEAVRPWRRALDERHIRPYAICETPAFIDVAAHEKG
;
A
#
# COMPACT_ATOMS: atom_id res chain seq x y z
N MET A 1 -6.41 3.05 16.82
CA MET A 1 -5.77 1.95 16.07
C MET A 1 -4.56 2.51 15.35
N ASN A 2 -3.43 1.83 15.46
CA ASN A 2 -2.18 2.29 14.82
C ASN A 2 -2.08 1.78 13.40
N ALA A 3 -1.35 2.52 12.56
CA ALA A 3 -1.00 2.03 11.24
C ALA A 3 0.03 0.88 11.36
N TYR A 4 -0.14 -0.14 10.54
CA TYR A 4 0.81 -1.23 10.47
C TYR A 4 2.16 -0.69 9.97
N PRO A 5 3.32 -1.26 10.38
CA PRO A 5 4.63 -0.75 9.95
C PRO A 5 4.89 -0.79 8.44
N TYR A 6 4.11 -1.60 7.71
CA TYR A 6 4.21 -1.71 6.26
C TYR A 6 2.90 -1.35 5.60
N CYS A 7 2.96 -0.94 4.33
CA CYS A 7 1.82 -0.54 3.53
C CYS A 7 1.94 -1.10 2.12
N ILE A 8 0.87 -0.98 1.33
CA ILE A 8 0.85 -1.44 -0.05
C ILE A 8 0.69 -0.23 -0.96
N ALA A 9 1.56 -0.12 -1.97
CA ALA A 9 1.49 0.94 -2.97
C ALA A 9 1.10 0.35 -4.32
N VAL A 10 0.16 0.99 -5.01
CA VAL A 10 -0.33 0.56 -6.33
C VAL A 10 -0.49 1.77 -7.26
N THR A 11 -0.60 1.48 -8.55
CA THR A 11 -0.90 2.52 -9.55
C THR A 11 -2.37 2.48 -9.94
N VAL A 12 -2.96 3.65 -10.14
CA VAL A 12 -4.31 3.77 -10.71
C VAL A 12 -4.28 4.80 -11.82
N SER A 13 -5.12 4.61 -12.86
CA SER A 13 -5.26 5.64 -13.90
C SER A 13 -6.02 6.85 -13.34
N ALA A 14 -5.82 8.01 -13.96
CA ALA A 14 -6.56 9.21 -13.58
C ALA A 14 -8.07 9.00 -13.68
N LYS A 15 -8.52 8.26 -14.72
CA LYS A 15 -9.93 7.92 -14.93
C LYS A 15 -10.48 7.05 -13.81
N ALA A 16 -9.74 6.00 -13.41
CA ALA A 16 -10.15 5.11 -12.34
C ALA A 16 -10.21 5.86 -10.99
N LEU A 17 -9.23 6.70 -10.73
CA LEU A 17 -9.20 7.52 -9.52
C LEU A 17 -10.40 8.46 -9.45
N ALA A 18 -10.72 9.14 -10.57
CA ALA A 18 -11.87 10.03 -10.63
C ALA A 18 -13.17 9.28 -10.32
N ALA A 19 -13.34 8.07 -10.86
CA ALA A 19 -14.51 7.24 -10.59
C ALA A 19 -14.64 6.86 -9.12
N ILE A 20 -13.52 6.53 -8.47
CA ILE A 20 -13.50 6.22 -7.03
C ILE A 20 -13.92 7.44 -6.22
N LEU A 21 -13.38 8.62 -6.54
CA LEU A 21 -13.69 9.85 -5.84
C LEU A 21 -15.16 10.27 -6.01
N GLU A 22 -15.74 10.04 -7.19
CA GLU A 22 -17.16 10.30 -7.45
C GLU A 22 -18.07 9.42 -6.60
N ASN A 23 -17.61 8.24 -6.21
CA ASN A 23 -18.36 7.30 -5.37
C ASN A 23 -18.04 7.47 -3.87
N GLY A 24 -17.61 8.65 -3.45
CA GLY A 24 -17.33 8.94 -2.04
C GLY A 24 -15.95 8.51 -1.58
N GLY A 25 -15.06 8.20 -2.52
CA GLY A 25 -13.68 7.82 -2.22
C GLY A 25 -13.49 6.40 -1.71
N ARG A 26 -14.58 5.63 -1.58
CA ARG A 26 -14.51 4.22 -1.20
C ARG A 26 -14.55 3.35 -2.46
N GLY A 27 -13.92 2.20 -2.40
CA GLY A 27 -13.96 1.32 -3.57
C GLY A 27 -13.12 0.09 -3.42
N SER A 28 -12.86 -0.51 -4.56
CA SER A 28 -12.06 -1.72 -4.68
C SER A 28 -11.03 -1.54 -5.78
N TYR A 29 -9.82 -2.01 -5.51
CA TYR A 29 -8.77 -2.13 -6.51
C TYR A 29 -8.72 -3.58 -6.96
N ARG A 30 -8.76 -3.83 -8.27
CA ARG A 30 -8.72 -5.18 -8.84
C ARG A 30 -7.48 -5.37 -9.70
N ASP A 31 -6.92 -6.56 -9.65
CA ASP A 31 -5.70 -6.91 -10.40
C ASP A 31 -5.76 -8.37 -10.80
N ALA A 32 -5.20 -8.69 -11.95
CA ALA A 32 -5.12 -10.06 -12.47
C ALA A 32 -3.93 -10.85 -11.90
N HIS A 33 -3.08 -10.21 -11.09
CA HIS A 33 -1.95 -10.88 -10.44
C HIS A 33 -2.37 -11.46 -9.08
N PRO A 34 -1.76 -12.56 -8.64
CA PRO A 34 -2.05 -13.12 -7.30
C PRO A 34 -1.35 -12.31 -6.20
N TRP A 35 -2.13 -11.62 -5.40
CA TRP A 35 -1.63 -10.78 -4.30
C TRP A 35 -1.37 -11.57 -3.02
N LEU A 36 -0.61 -12.64 -3.12
CA LEU A 36 -0.42 -13.56 -1.98
C LEU A 36 0.33 -12.92 -0.82
N LEU A 37 1.42 -12.20 -1.09
CA LEU A 37 2.18 -11.51 -0.05
C LEU A 37 1.39 -10.37 0.57
N ALA A 38 0.64 -9.63 -0.24
CA ALA A 38 -0.23 -8.57 0.24
C ALA A 38 -1.32 -9.11 1.16
N ALA A 39 -1.92 -10.25 0.80
CA ALA A 39 -2.94 -10.90 1.62
C ALA A 39 -2.36 -11.37 2.96
N GLU A 40 -1.14 -11.92 2.96
CA GLU A 40 -0.45 -12.29 4.20
C GLU A 40 -0.19 -11.08 5.08
N LEU A 41 0.22 -9.97 4.48
CA LEU A 41 0.48 -8.73 5.18
C LEU A 41 -0.80 -8.20 5.85
N TRP A 42 -1.91 -8.26 5.11
CA TRP A 42 -3.20 -7.83 5.64
C TRP A 42 -3.65 -8.70 6.83
N ARG A 43 -3.49 -10.01 6.74
CA ARG A 43 -3.80 -10.91 7.85
C ARG A 43 -2.94 -10.62 9.08
N ALA A 44 -1.65 -10.36 8.88
CA ALA A 44 -0.73 -10.01 9.96
C ALA A 44 -1.12 -8.69 10.63
N ALA A 45 -1.43 -7.66 9.84
CA ALA A 45 -1.88 -6.36 10.35
C ALA A 45 -3.17 -6.53 11.17
N ARG A 46 -4.11 -7.30 10.65
CA ARG A 46 -5.38 -7.57 11.33
C ARG A 46 -5.18 -8.30 12.66
N ALA A 47 -4.28 -9.28 12.68
CA ALA A 47 -3.96 -10.02 13.90
C ALA A 47 -3.35 -9.11 14.97
N ASP A 48 -2.60 -8.10 14.56
CA ASP A 48 -2.02 -7.10 15.47
C ASP A 48 -2.98 -5.97 15.84
N GLY A 49 -4.20 -5.97 15.30
CA GLY A 49 -5.17 -4.91 15.52
C GLY A 49 -4.75 -3.59 14.87
N ALA A 50 -3.93 -3.64 13.83
CA ALA A 50 -3.42 -2.47 13.13
C ALA A 50 -4.13 -2.26 11.79
N THR A 51 -4.09 -1.03 11.30
CA THR A 51 -4.64 -0.67 9.99
C THR A 51 -3.55 -0.79 8.94
N LEU A 52 -3.83 -1.52 7.85
CA LEU A 52 -2.92 -1.63 6.71
C LEU A 52 -3.25 -0.54 5.69
N PRO A 53 -2.33 0.43 5.45
CA PRO A 53 -2.59 1.48 4.47
C PRO A 53 -2.38 1.01 3.04
N LEU A 54 -3.22 1.53 2.13
CA LEU A 54 -3.06 1.44 0.68
C LEU A 54 -2.72 2.83 0.17
N ILE A 55 -1.65 2.96 -0.62
CA ILE A 55 -1.24 4.23 -1.20
C ILE A 55 -1.38 4.15 -2.72
N LEU A 56 -2.05 5.14 -3.30
CA LEU A 56 -2.30 5.21 -4.73
C LEU A 56 -1.34 6.18 -5.40
N ALA A 57 -0.73 5.74 -6.50
CA ALA A 57 0.09 6.58 -7.36
C ALA A 57 -0.58 6.75 -8.72
N THR A 58 -0.59 7.96 -9.25
CA THR A 58 -1.30 8.33 -10.47
C THR A 58 -0.45 9.29 -11.30
N GLY A 59 -0.67 9.30 -12.60
CA GLY A 59 -0.07 10.28 -13.51
C GLY A 59 1.17 9.80 -14.23
N SER A 60 1.74 10.69 -15.03
CA SER A 60 2.98 10.43 -15.77
C SER A 60 3.81 11.71 -15.77
N PRO A 61 4.90 11.78 -14.97
CA PRO A 61 5.39 10.72 -14.08
C PRO A 61 4.43 10.39 -12.95
N LEU A 62 4.56 9.19 -12.38
CA LEU A 62 3.72 8.77 -11.26
C LEU A 62 4.01 9.61 -10.01
N GLU A 63 2.93 10.01 -9.34
CA GLU A 63 3.01 10.72 -8.06
C GLU A 63 2.04 10.08 -7.08
N LEU A 64 2.38 10.08 -5.80
CA LEU A 64 1.48 9.63 -4.74
C LEU A 64 0.37 10.67 -4.60
N THR A 65 -0.88 10.23 -4.68
CA THR A 65 -2.02 11.16 -4.65
C THR A 65 -2.95 10.94 -3.46
N HIS A 66 -3.21 9.70 -3.11
CA HIS A 66 -4.17 9.36 -2.06
C HIS A 66 -3.71 8.13 -1.28
N TRP A 67 -4.28 7.96 -0.10
CA TRP A 67 -4.12 6.74 0.68
C TRP A 67 -5.45 6.41 1.36
N ALA A 68 -5.61 5.16 1.77
CA ALA A 68 -6.80 4.71 2.46
C ALA A 68 -6.47 3.51 3.35
N ALA A 69 -7.35 3.24 4.31
CA ALA A 69 -7.26 2.02 5.11
C ALA A 69 -7.84 0.85 4.29
N ILE A 70 -7.12 -0.26 4.25
CA ILE A 70 -7.58 -1.48 3.59
C ILE A 70 -8.57 -2.18 4.53
N ARG A 71 -9.74 -2.57 3.99
CA ARG A 71 -10.75 -3.32 4.73
C ARG A 71 -10.68 -4.81 4.49
N ASP A 72 -10.25 -5.22 3.30
CA ASP A 72 -10.19 -6.63 2.92
C ASP A 72 -9.30 -6.82 1.71
N ILE A 73 -8.58 -7.94 1.68
CA ILE A 73 -7.87 -8.40 0.49
C ILE A 73 -8.31 -9.82 0.22
N ASP A 74 -8.84 -10.06 -0.98
CA ASP A 74 -9.30 -11.36 -1.42
C ASP A 74 -8.54 -11.77 -2.68
N VAL A 75 -8.03 -12.99 -2.70
CA VAL A 75 -7.25 -13.53 -3.82
C VAL A 75 -7.90 -14.83 -4.27
N ASP A 76 -8.41 -14.86 -5.51
CA ASP A 76 -9.10 -16.02 -6.09
C ASP A 76 -8.36 -16.55 -7.31
N GLU A 77 -8.21 -17.86 -7.37
CA GLU A 77 -7.80 -18.53 -8.60
C GLU A 77 -9.06 -18.91 -9.38
N LEU A 78 -9.30 -18.20 -10.48
CA LEU A 78 -10.51 -18.41 -11.31
C LEU A 78 -10.40 -19.69 -12.13
N HIS A 79 -9.23 -19.88 -12.75
CA HIS A 79 -8.85 -21.07 -13.51
C HIS A 79 -7.38 -21.31 -13.26
N LYS A 80 -6.89 -22.49 -13.58
CA LYS A 80 -5.47 -22.81 -13.39
C LYS A 80 -4.58 -21.75 -14.06
N GLY A 81 -3.81 -21.03 -13.26
CA GLY A 81 -2.92 -19.98 -13.72
C GLY A 81 -3.59 -18.63 -13.96
N SER A 82 -4.89 -18.52 -13.72
CA SER A 82 -5.64 -17.26 -13.87
C SER A 82 -6.15 -16.79 -12.52
N TRP A 83 -5.81 -15.56 -12.15
CA TRP A 83 -6.06 -15.00 -10.81
C TRP A 83 -6.86 -13.72 -10.88
N GLU A 84 -7.58 -13.44 -9.82
CA GLU A 84 -8.18 -12.13 -9.56
C GLU A 84 -7.93 -11.79 -8.10
N SER A 85 -7.30 -10.64 -7.87
CA SER A 85 -7.10 -10.09 -6.54
C SER A 85 -7.95 -8.84 -6.39
N ARG A 86 -8.58 -8.69 -5.23
CA ARG A 86 -9.41 -7.53 -4.90
C ARG A 86 -8.96 -6.95 -3.57
N CYS A 87 -8.76 -5.64 -3.55
CA CYS A 87 -8.42 -4.89 -2.35
C CYS A 87 -9.51 -3.87 -2.11
N ASP A 88 -10.32 -4.07 -1.07
CA ASP A 88 -11.37 -3.15 -0.68
C ASP A 88 -10.80 -2.15 0.32
N PHE A 89 -11.15 -0.87 0.18
CA PHE A 89 -10.61 0.19 1.01
C PHE A 89 -11.68 1.20 1.42
N ASP A 90 -11.41 1.88 2.53
CA ASP A 90 -12.24 2.97 3.04
C ASP A 90 -11.99 4.27 2.27
N ALA A 91 -12.64 5.36 2.69
CA ALA A 91 -12.55 6.64 1.98
C ALA A 91 -11.12 7.12 1.80
N LEU A 92 -10.80 7.55 0.57
CA LEU A 92 -9.48 8.07 0.23
C LEU A 92 -9.18 9.38 0.95
N GLN A 93 -7.95 9.51 1.41
CA GLN A 93 -7.40 10.72 1.99
C GLN A 93 -6.32 11.25 1.04
N SER A 94 -6.24 12.57 0.87
CA SER A 94 -5.23 13.16 0.01
C SER A 94 -3.84 13.11 0.66
N VAL A 95 -2.82 12.82 -0.15
CA VAL A 95 -1.43 12.94 0.29
C VAL A 95 -1.05 14.41 0.24
N SER A 96 -0.35 14.89 1.28
CA SER A 96 0.15 16.27 1.31
C SER A 96 1.07 16.52 0.11
N PRO A 97 0.99 17.73 -0.52
CA PRO A 97 1.81 18.04 -1.70
C PRO A 97 3.32 17.84 -1.53
N ILE A 98 3.83 17.94 -0.30
CA ILE A 98 5.26 17.76 -0.04
C ILE A 98 5.69 16.28 -0.06
N PHE A 99 4.75 15.34 -0.08
CA PHE A 99 5.03 13.90 -0.04
C PHE A 99 4.60 13.16 -1.31
N THR A 100 4.39 13.87 -2.42
CA THR A 100 3.85 13.26 -3.65
C THR A 100 4.88 12.46 -4.46
N ALA A 101 6.17 12.66 -4.24
CA ALA A 101 7.21 11.93 -4.97
C ALA A 101 7.20 10.45 -4.59
N LEU A 102 7.35 9.54 -5.57
CA LEU A 102 7.42 8.10 -5.31
C LEU A 102 8.53 7.75 -4.31
N ASP A 103 9.67 8.41 -4.42
CA ASP A 103 10.82 8.15 -3.55
C ASP A 103 10.63 8.63 -2.12
N SER A 104 9.46 9.21 -1.79
CA SER A 104 9.04 9.43 -0.41
C SER A 104 8.77 8.12 0.32
N LEU A 105 8.52 7.03 -0.42
CA LEU A 105 8.30 5.71 0.14
C LEU A 105 9.56 4.87 0.01
N MET A 106 9.86 4.10 1.07
CA MET A 106 10.96 3.14 1.08
C MET A 106 10.39 1.73 0.99
N LEU A 107 10.96 0.91 0.09
CA LEU A 107 10.57 -0.49 -0.04
C LEU A 107 10.86 -1.24 1.25
N LYS A 108 10.00 -2.19 1.60
CA LYS A 108 10.23 -3.07 2.74
C LYS A 108 11.54 -3.84 2.53
N PRO A 109 12.46 -3.84 3.51
CA PRO A 109 13.70 -4.60 3.40
C PRO A 109 13.41 -6.10 3.33
N GLY A 110 14.28 -6.85 2.66
CA GLY A 110 14.21 -8.29 2.67
C GLY A 110 14.49 -8.88 4.05
N ASP A 111 14.10 -10.13 4.26
CA ASP A 111 14.26 -10.81 5.55
C ASP A 111 15.73 -10.90 5.97
N ASP A 112 16.64 -11.09 5.02
CA ASP A 112 18.07 -11.15 5.28
C ASP A 112 18.60 -9.81 5.79
N GLU A 113 18.14 -8.71 5.21
CA GLU A 113 18.52 -7.36 5.65
C GLU A 113 18.00 -7.07 7.05
N LEU A 114 16.77 -7.45 7.35
CA LEU A 114 16.18 -7.26 8.68
C LEU A 114 16.91 -8.08 9.73
N ARG A 115 17.29 -9.32 9.40
CA ARG A 115 18.04 -10.19 10.29
C ARG A 115 19.43 -9.62 10.57
N ARG A 116 20.09 -9.12 9.55
CA ARG A 116 21.40 -8.48 9.65
C ARG A 116 21.35 -7.24 10.55
N GLU A 117 20.30 -6.42 10.41
CA GLU A 117 20.07 -5.27 11.27
C GLU A 117 20.00 -5.68 12.74
N GLN A 118 19.26 -6.74 13.05
CA GLN A 118 19.13 -7.24 14.42
C GLN A 118 20.45 -7.77 14.99
N LEU A 119 21.24 -8.48 14.17
CA LEU A 119 22.49 -9.10 14.61
C LEU A 119 23.64 -8.11 14.75
N GLU A 120 23.74 -7.16 13.84
CA GLU A 120 24.86 -6.22 13.77
C GLU A 120 24.56 -4.86 14.38
N ALA A 121 23.31 -4.62 14.78
CA ALA A 121 22.83 -3.33 15.29
C ALA A 121 23.13 -2.18 14.33
N VAL A 122 23.17 -2.46 13.04
CA VAL A 122 23.42 -1.48 11.96
C VAL A 122 22.11 -1.19 11.25
N ARG A 123 21.81 0.09 11.01
CA ARG A 123 20.64 0.47 10.24
C ARG A 123 20.81 -0.03 8.80
N PRO A 124 19.93 -0.89 8.30
CA PRO A 124 20.10 -1.44 6.96
C PRO A 124 19.85 -0.37 5.90
N TRP A 125 20.47 -0.59 4.74
CA TRP A 125 20.21 0.24 3.58
C TRP A 125 18.76 0.08 3.14
N ARG A 126 18.11 1.20 2.77
CA ARG A 126 16.74 1.22 2.27
C ARG A 126 16.74 1.64 0.80
N ARG A 127 15.92 0.97 0.00
CA ARG A 127 15.71 1.33 -1.39
C ARG A 127 14.42 2.14 -1.51
N ALA A 128 14.50 3.28 -2.17
CA ALA A 128 13.31 4.09 -2.45
C ALA A 128 12.43 3.42 -3.51
N LEU A 129 11.12 3.62 -3.42
CA LEU A 129 10.18 3.16 -4.43
C LEU A 129 10.43 3.89 -5.75
N ASP A 130 10.31 3.17 -6.87
CA ASP A 130 10.39 3.72 -8.21
C ASP A 130 9.32 3.08 -9.11
N GLU A 131 9.20 3.57 -10.35
CA GLU A 131 8.20 3.08 -11.29
C GLU A 131 8.40 1.62 -11.71
N ARG A 132 9.61 1.10 -11.56
CA ARG A 132 9.93 -0.29 -11.94
C ARG A 132 9.44 -1.29 -10.91
N HIS A 133 9.34 -0.89 -9.63
CA HIS A 133 9.02 -1.78 -8.53
C HIS A 133 7.59 -1.67 -8.02
N ILE A 134 6.82 -0.68 -8.49
CA ILE A 134 5.46 -0.47 -7.98
C ILE A 134 4.43 -1.45 -8.58
N ARG A 135 4.68 -2.01 -9.77
CA ARG A 135 3.72 -2.92 -10.42
C ARG A 135 4.08 -4.37 -10.20
N PRO A 136 3.11 -5.25 -9.94
CA PRO A 136 1.66 -5.00 -9.78
C PRO A 136 1.31 -4.29 -8.47
N TYR A 137 2.14 -4.39 -7.46
CA TYR A 137 2.06 -3.62 -6.21
C TYR A 137 3.45 -3.65 -5.55
N ALA A 138 3.68 -2.73 -4.64
CA ALA A 138 4.90 -2.73 -3.83
C ALA A 138 4.55 -2.75 -2.35
N ILE A 139 5.35 -3.45 -1.56
CA ILE A 139 5.25 -3.40 -0.11
C ILE A 139 6.33 -2.43 0.37
N CYS A 140 5.91 -1.39 1.07
CA CYS A 140 6.77 -0.32 1.53
C CYS A 140 6.66 -0.15 3.04
N GLU A 141 7.62 0.55 3.63
CA GLU A 141 7.50 0.98 5.01
C GLU A 141 6.42 2.07 5.08
N THR A 142 5.56 2.02 6.08
CA THR A 142 4.50 3.02 6.24
C THR A 142 5.12 4.38 6.53
N PRO A 143 4.85 5.40 5.71
CA PRO A 143 5.44 6.72 5.92
C PRO A 143 4.81 7.44 7.11
N ALA A 144 5.60 8.35 7.71
CA ALA A 144 5.16 9.09 8.90
C ALA A 144 3.96 10.01 8.64
N PHE A 145 3.70 10.41 7.39
CA PHE A 145 2.57 11.29 7.09
C PHE A 145 1.22 10.59 7.21
N ILE A 146 1.18 9.26 7.29
CA ILE A 146 -0.07 8.53 7.48
C ILE A 146 -0.38 8.49 8.97
N ASP A 147 -1.43 9.21 9.36
CA ASP A 147 -1.91 9.25 10.73
C ASP A 147 -3.34 8.71 10.80
N VAL A 148 -3.44 7.40 10.99
CA VAL A 148 -4.73 6.70 11.07
C VAL A 148 -5.55 7.18 12.26
N ALA A 149 -4.90 7.46 13.40
CA ALA A 149 -5.60 7.90 14.60
C ALA A 149 -6.27 9.27 14.42
N ALA A 150 -5.63 10.19 13.70
CA ALA A 150 -6.22 11.49 13.41
C ALA A 150 -7.47 11.36 12.54
N HIS A 151 -7.49 10.42 11.59
CA HIS A 151 -8.65 10.20 10.72
C HIS A 151 -9.80 9.49 11.43
N GLU A 152 -9.50 8.63 12.38
CA GLU A 152 -10.51 7.95 13.17
C GLU A 152 -11.27 8.91 14.08
N LYS A 153 -10.65 10.01 14.46
CA LYS A 153 -11.28 11.04 15.33
C LYS A 153 -12.05 12.09 14.53
N GLY A 154 -11.82 12.15 13.27
CA GLY A 154 -12.48 13.09 12.38
C GLY A 154 -13.65 12.48 11.67
#